data_bd67cf34e18f9a103b4df629eab97bad
#
_entry.id   bd67cf34e18f9a103b4df629eab97bad
#
_cell.length_a   1.000
_cell.length_b   1.000
_cell.length_c   1.000
_cell.angle_alpha   90.00
_cell.angle_beta   90.00
_cell.angle_gamma   90.00
#
_symmetry.space_group_name_H-M   'P 1'
#
loop_
_entity.id
_entity.type
_entity.pdbx_description
1 polymer ?
#
loop_
_entity_poly.entity_id
_entity_poly.type
_entity_poly.pdbx_seq_one_letter_code
_entity_poly.pdbx_strand_id
1 'polypeptide(L)'
;HIGAYQVRLPMDGRTRVITFIDTPGHEAFTAMRARGAKSTDLAVIVVAADDGVMPQTVEAINHAKAADVPIVVAITKIDKESANPDRVRGQMTEYGLVPEEYGGDTMFVDIDAKHGVNIDKLLEAILLTTDATLDLRANPDMPAQGVAIEAHLDRGRGPMATVLVQRGTLHIGDSIVAGGSYGRVRRM
;
A
#
# COMPACT_ATOMS: atom_id res chain seq x y z
N HIS A 1 -4.35 4.73 -13.71
CA HIS A 1 -4.96 5.23 -12.47
C HIS A 1 -4.35 4.56 -11.26
N ILE A 2 -3.93 5.35 -10.28
CA ILE A 2 -3.60 4.89 -8.94
C ILE A 2 -4.86 5.01 -8.09
N GLY A 3 -5.35 3.89 -7.56
CA GLY A 3 -6.47 3.90 -6.63
C GLY A 3 -6.02 4.23 -5.22
N ALA A 4 -6.80 5.01 -4.49
CA ALA A 4 -6.58 5.25 -3.07
C ALA A 4 -7.91 5.11 -2.33
N TYR A 5 -7.91 4.36 -1.23
CA TYR A 5 -9.10 4.15 -0.40
C TYR A 5 -8.72 3.83 1.05
N GLN A 6 -9.66 4.05 1.95
CA GLN A 6 -9.46 3.81 3.38
C GLN A 6 -10.32 2.66 3.87
N VAL A 7 -9.72 1.84 4.73
CA VAL A 7 -10.40 0.79 5.50
C VAL A 7 -10.32 1.15 6.99
N ARG A 8 -11.44 1.04 7.67
CA ARG A 8 -11.55 1.25 9.11
C ARG A 8 -11.85 -0.07 9.78
N LEU A 9 -11.09 -0.39 10.82
CA LEU A 9 -11.29 -1.62 11.58
C LEU A 9 -11.09 -1.40 13.08
N PRO A 10 -11.88 -2.08 13.93
CA PRO A 10 -11.67 -2.05 15.37
C PRO A 10 -10.45 -2.93 15.72
N MET A 11 -9.56 -2.39 16.56
CA MET A 11 -8.43 -3.12 17.11
C MET A 11 -8.02 -2.47 18.44
N ASP A 12 -7.82 -3.28 19.47
CA ASP A 12 -7.41 -2.83 20.82
C ASP A 12 -8.30 -1.72 21.40
N GLY A 13 -9.61 -1.86 21.21
CA GLY A 13 -10.61 -0.93 21.75
C GLY A 13 -10.70 0.43 21.04
N ARG A 14 -10.04 0.59 19.93
CA ARG A 14 -10.08 1.82 19.10
C ARG A 14 -10.27 1.51 17.62
N THR A 15 -10.75 2.49 16.87
CA THR A 15 -10.82 2.37 15.40
C THR A 15 -9.47 2.71 14.80
N ARG A 16 -8.90 1.74 14.05
CA ARG A 16 -7.69 1.93 13.27
C ARG A 16 -8.06 2.20 11.82
N VAL A 17 -7.26 3.01 11.15
CA VAL A 17 -7.47 3.38 9.74
C VAL A 17 -6.25 2.99 8.93
N ILE A 18 -6.47 2.28 7.83
CA ILE A 18 -5.44 1.96 6.86
C ILE A 18 -5.82 2.65 5.54
N THR A 19 -4.92 3.45 5.00
CA THR A 19 -5.07 4.01 3.66
C THR A 19 -4.29 3.15 2.68
N PHE A 20 -5.00 2.51 1.76
CA PHE A 20 -4.39 1.73 0.68
C PHE A 20 -4.14 2.60 -0.54
N ILE A 21 -2.96 2.44 -1.12
CA ILE A 21 -2.62 3.00 -2.44
C ILE A 21 -2.40 1.80 -3.35
N ASP A 22 -3.31 1.63 -4.30
CA ASP A 22 -3.25 0.53 -5.26
C ASP A 22 -2.52 1.00 -6.53
N THR A 23 -1.44 0.31 -6.86
CA THR A 23 -0.65 0.60 -8.07
C THR A 23 -0.86 -0.50 -9.11
N PRO A 24 -0.98 -0.13 -10.40
CA PRO A 24 -1.12 -1.13 -11.46
C PRO A 24 0.06 -2.10 -11.49
N GLY A 25 -0.22 -3.40 -11.65
CA GLY A 25 0.78 -4.48 -11.69
C GLY A 25 1.46 -4.70 -13.04
N HIS A 26 1.15 -3.90 -14.07
CA HIS A 26 1.71 -4.04 -15.40
C HIS A 26 3.11 -3.42 -15.49
N GLU A 27 4.02 -4.00 -16.28
CA GLU A 27 5.40 -3.52 -16.47
C GLU A 27 5.48 -2.04 -16.88
N ALA A 28 4.51 -1.56 -17.68
CA ALA A 28 4.45 -0.16 -18.12
C ALA A 28 4.25 0.85 -16.97
N PHE A 29 3.94 0.38 -15.75
CA PHE A 29 3.65 1.24 -14.61
C PHE A 29 4.75 1.27 -13.54
N THR A 30 5.98 0.94 -13.89
CA THR A 30 7.14 0.93 -12.98
C THR A 30 7.30 2.25 -12.21
N ALA A 31 7.18 3.38 -12.89
CA ALA A 31 7.30 4.70 -12.25
C ALA A 31 6.18 4.97 -11.23
N MET A 32 4.97 4.46 -11.47
CA MET A 32 3.85 4.57 -10.53
C MET A 32 4.09 3.72 -9.28
N ARG A 33 4.61 2.49 -9.44
CA ARG A 33 4.97 1.63 -8.30
C ARG A 33 6.09 2.24 -7.46
N ALA A 34 7.13 2.78 -8.07
CA ALA A 34 8.22 3.45 -7.36
C ALA A 34 7.73 4.68 -6.57
N ARG A 35 6.85 5.48 -7.16
CA ARG A 35 6.24 6.63 -6.49
C ARG A 35 5.34 6.19 -5.34
N GLY A 36 4.52 5.18 -5.55
CA GLY A 36 3.67 4.59 -4.50
C GLY A 36 4.50 4.13 -3.31
N ALA A 37 5.54 3.35 -3.53
CA ALA A 37 6.43 2.84 -2.48
C ALA A 37 7.07 3.97 -1.66
N LYS A 38 7.54 5.05 -2.30
CA LYS A 38 8.13 6.21 -1.62
C LYS A 38 7.14 7.02 -0.79
N SER A 39 5.85 6.88 -1.05
CA SER A 39 4.80 7.65 -0.39
C SER A 39 4.08 6.87 0.71
N THR A 40 4.48 5.63 0.96
CA THR A 40 3.82 4.71 1.91
C THR A 40 4.69 4.42 3.12
N ASP A 41 4.01 4.00 4.20
CA ASP A 41 4.66 3.57 5.44
C ASP A 41 5.01 2.09 5.42
N LEU A 42 4.29 1.30 4.63
CA LEU A 42 4.43 -0.14 4.53
C LEU A 42 4.01 -0.59 3.13
N ALA A 43 4.65 -1.63 2.61
CA ALA A 43 4.28 -2.24 1.34
C ALA A 43 3.65 -3.62 1.56
N VAL A 44 2.55 -3.88 0.87
CA VAL A 44 1.97 -5.22 0.75
C VAL A 44 2.32 -5.77 -0.62
N ILE A 45 3.11 -6.83 -0.63
CA ILE A 45 3.47 -7.54 -1.86
C ILE A 45 2.46 -8.66 -2.07
N VAL A 46 1.76 -8.62 -3.19
CA VAL A 46 0.71 -9.58 -3.53
C VAL A 46 1.26 -10.58 -4.54
N VAL A 47 1.20 -11.86 -4.20
CA VAL A 47 1.67 -12.96 -5.05
C VAL A 47 0.57 -14.01 -5.17
N ALA A 48 0.24 -14.41 -6.39
CA ALA A 48 -0.74 -15.46 -6.61
C ALA A 48 -0.12 -16.84 -6.33
N ALA A 49 -0.83 -17.67 -5.58
CA ALA A 49 -0.36 -19.00 -5.18
C ALA A 49 -0.22 -19.98 -6.35
N ASP A 50 -0.92 -19.74 -7.46
CA ASP A 50 -0.84 -20.52 -8.68
C ASP A 50 0.31 -20.09 -9.60
N ASP A 51 0.54 -18.79 -9.72
CA ASP A 51 1.58 -18.23 -10.60
C ASP A 51 2.98 -18.23 -9.94
N GLY A 52 3.05 -17.99 -8.64
CA GLY A 52 4.30 -17.79 -7.92
C GLY A 52 4.92 -16.41 -8.19
N VAL A 53 6.22 -16.30 -7.92
CA VAL A 53 6.95 -15.04 -8.12
C VAL A 53 7.12 -14.75 -9.61
N MET A 54 6.65 -13.57 -10.03
CA MET A 54 6.71 -13.05 -11.39
C MET A 54 7.69 -11.88 -11.48
N PRO A 55 8.10 -11.43 -12.68
CA PRO A 55 8.98 -10.26 -12.82
C PRO A 55 8.46 -9.00 -12.12
N GLN A 56 7.14 -8.75 -12.18
CA GLN A 56 6.51 -7.63 -11.47
C GLN A 56 6.61 -7.76 -9.95
N THR A 57 6.60 -8.99 -9.44
CA THR A 57 6.79 -9.26 -8.00
C THR A 57 8.18 -8.84 -7.56
N VAL A 58 9.20 -9.23 -8.32
CA VAL A 58 10.60 -8.87 -8.04
C VAL A 58 10.78 -7.36 -8.07
N GLU A 59 10.21 -6.70 -9.06
CA GLU A 59 10.22 -5.25 -9.18
C GLU A 59 9.57 -4.58 -7.96
N ALA A 60 8.40 -5.04 -7.53
CA ALA A 60 7.71 -4.52 -6.35
C ALA A 60 8.54 -4.69 -5.07
N ILE A 61 9.19 -5.84 -4.90
CA ILE A 61 10.12 -6.09 -3.78
C ILE A 61 11.27 -5.07 -3.81
N ASN A 62 11.87 -4.86 -4.97
CA ASN A 62 12.98 -3.92 -5.12
C ASN A 62 12.57 -2.48 -4.82
N HIS A 63 11.38 -2.05 -5.25
CA HIS A 63 10.84 -0.73 -4.94
C HIS A 63 10.58 -0.55 -3.43
N ALA A 64 10.03 -1.55 -2.77
CA ALA A 64 9.80 -1.52 -1.33
C ALA A 64 11.12 -1.46 -0.55
N LYS A 65 12.11 -2.24 -0.95
CA LYS A 65 13.46 -2.21 -0.35
C LYS A 65 14.15 -0.87 -0.57
N ALA A 66 14.07 -0.31 -1.77
CA ALA A 66 14.65 1.00 -2.09
C ALA A 66 13.98 2.13 -1.31
N ALA A 67 12.71 2.01 -0.98
CA ALA A 67 11.97 2.95 -0.13
C ALA A 67 12.21 2.74 1.37
N ASP A 68 12.89 1.67 1.74
CA ASP A 68 13.19 1.28 3.14
C ASP A 68 11.92 1.19 4.01
N VAL A 69 10.88 0.58 3.47
CA VAL A 69 9.62 0.34 4.18
C VAL A 69 9.48 -1.14 4.56
N PRO A 70 8.83 -1.45 5.69
CA PRO A 70 8.52 -2.83 6.04
C PRO A 70 7.57 -3.46 5.02
N ILE A 71 7.64 -4.77 4.87
CA ILE A 71 6.90 -5.55 3.89
C ILE A 71 6.05 -6.60 4.58
N VAL A 72 4.79 -6.71 4.15
CA VAL A 72 3.90 -7.84 4.42
C VAL A 72 3.60 -8.52 3.09
N VAL A 73 3.61 -9.85 3.07
CA VAL A 73 3.31 -10.62 1.86
C VAL A 73 1.91 -11.22 1.96
N ALA A 74 1.09 -10.97 0.94
CA ALA A 74 -0.21 -11.59 0.77
C ALA A 74 -0.13 -12.62 -0.37
N ILE A 75 -0.32 -13.89 -0.04
CA ILE A 75 -0.40 -14.97 -1.02
C ILE A 75 -1.87 -15.16 -1.37
N THR A 76 -2.24 -14.85 -2.60
CA THR A 76 -3.63 -14.84 -3.06
C THR A 76 -4.00 -16.11 -3.83
N LYS A 77 -5.28 -16.24 -4.16
CA LYS A 77 -5.83 -17.35 -4.97
C LYS A 77 -5.54 -18.73 -4.39
N ILE A 78 -5.57 -18.85 -3.07
CA ILE A 78 -5.33 -20.13 -2.37
C ILE A 78 -6.45 -21.16 -2.61
N ASP A 79 -7.60 -20.73 -3.13
CA ASP A 79 -8.73 -21.55 -3.52
C ASP A 79 -8.50 -22.35 -4.82
N LYS A 80 -7.49 -21.98 -5.59
CA LYS A 80 -7.19 -22.67 -6.84
C LYS A 80 -6.57 -24.04 -6.64
N GLU A 81 -6.94 -25.00 -7.51
CA GLU A 81 -6.39 -26.35 -7.48
C GLU A 81 -4.86 -26.38 -7.65
N SER A 82 -4.34 -25.48 -8.48
CA SER A 82 -2.89 -25.32 -8.72
C SER A 82 -2.17 -24.48 -7.68
N ALA A 83 -2.86 -24.01 -6.64
CA ALA A 83 -2.26 -23.18 -5.61
C ALA A 83 -1.20 -23.92 -4.81
N ASN A 84 -0.04 -23.29 -4.65
CA ASN A 84 1.06 -23.81 -3.81
C ASN A 84 1.69 -22.67 -2.98
N PRO A 85 1.07 -22.29 -1.85
CA PRO A 85 1.57 -21.21 -1.00
C PRO A 85 2.99 -21.46 -0.47
N ASP A 86 3.34 -22.69 -0.15
CA ASP A 86 4.68 -23.03 0.38
C ASP A 86 5.78 -22.85 -0.67
N ARG A 87 5.48 -23.12 -1.94
CA ARG A 87 6.39 -22.79 -3.04
C ARG A 87 6.65 -21.29 -3.11
N VAL A 88 5.61 -20.47 -2.96
CA VAL A 88 5.74 -19.01 -2.96
C VAL A 88 6.59 -18.55 -1.79
N ARG A 89 6.42 -19.09 -0.58
CA ARG A 89 7.26 -18.80 0.58
C ARG A 89 8.74 -19.09 0.30
N GLY A 90 9.02 -20.23 -0.31
CA GLY A 90 10.38 -20.61 -0.72
C GLY A 90 10.97 -19.64 -1.75
N GLN A 91 10.20 -19.28 -2.77
CA GLN A 91 10.62 -18.31 -3.79
C GLN A 91 10.88 -16.92 -3.19
N MET A 92 10.01 -16.43 -2.32
CA MET A 92 10.17 -15.13 -1.67
C MET A 92 11.40 -15.09 -0.75
N THR A 93 11.74 -16.19 -0.12
CA THR A 93 12.94 -16.35 0.71
C THR A 93 14.22 -16.09 -0.11
N GLU A 94 14.26 -16.51 -1.36
CA GLU A 94 15.38 -16.26 -2.28
C GLU A 94 15.60 -14.76 -2.54
N TYR A 95 14.56 -13.95 -2.41
CA TYR A 95 14.62 -12.48 -2.52
C TYR A 95 14.78 -11.76 -1.18
N GLY A 96 15.10 -12.50 -0.12
CA GLY A 96 15.37 -11.94 1.20
C GLY A 96 14.12 -11.66 2.05
N LEU A 97 12.95 -12.15 1.64
CA LEU A 97 11.71 -12.08 2.41
C LEU A 97 11.44 -13.44 3.03
N VAL A 98 11.94 -13.63 4.26
CA VAL A 98 11.84 -14.90 4.98
C VAL A 98 10.61 -14.89 5.88
N PRO A 99 9.68 -15.85 5.71
CA PRO A 99 8.52 -15.97 6.58
C PRO A 99 8.90 -16.15 8.05
N GLU A 100 8.07 -15.62 8.95
CA GLU A 100 8.25 -15.85 10.39
C GLU A 100 8.26 -17.34 10.73
N GLU A 101 7.46 -18.16 10.05
CA GLU A 101 7.41 -19.60 10.21
C GLU A 101 8.74 -20.30 9.87
N TYR A 102 9.58 -19.65 9.08
CA TYR A 102 10.92 -20.14 8.70
C TYR A 102 12.04 -19.46 9.52
N GLY A 103 11.67 -18.77 10.59
CA GLY A 103 12.63 -18.06 11.46
C GLY A 103 12.99 -16.65 10.97
N GLY A 104 12.28 -16.12 9.98
CA GLY A 104 12.44 -14.75 9.48
C GLY A 104 11.61 -13.74 10.25
N ASP A 105 11.46 -12.56 9.68
CA ASP A 105 10.78 -11.40 10.28
C ASP A 105 9.64 -10.85 9.43
N THR A 106 9.31 -11.50 8.32
CA THR A 106 8.26 -11.05 7.40
C THR A 106 6.97 -11.84 7.64
N MET A 107 5.88 -11.13 7.83
CA MET A 107 4.55 -11.74 7.94
C MET A 107 4.03 -12.11 6.55
N PHE A 108 3.62 -13.37 6.39
CA PHE A 108 2.95 -13.89 5.21
C PHE A 108 1.52 -14.28 5.59
N VAL A 109 0.56 -13.90 4.76
CA VAL A 109 -0.86 -14.24 4.96
C VAL A 109 -1.40 -14.87 3.68
N ASP A 110 -1.95 -16.08 3.82
CA ASP A 110 -2.61 -16.78 2.73
C ASP A 110 -4.05 -16.31 2.65
N ILE A 111 -4.46 -15.74 1.52
CA ILE A 111 -5.78 -15.15 1.35
C ILE A 111 -6.53 -15.69 0.13
N ASP A 112 -7.85 -15.72 0.24
CA ASP A 112 -8.76 -15.84 -0.89
C ASP A 112 -9.63 -14.58 -0.93
N ALA A 113 -9.27 -13.65 -1.78
CA ALA A 113 -9.97 -12.37 -1.91
C ALA A 113 -11.39 -12.54 -2.45
N LYS A 114 -11.61 -13.54 -3.31
CA LYS A 114 -12.93 -13.82 -3.90
C LYS A 114 -13.97 -14.23 -2.86
N HIS A 115 -13.55 -15.03 -1.88
CA HIS A 115 -14.43 -15.53 -0.83
C HIS A 115 -14.21 -14.85 0.52
N GLY A 116 -13.37 -13.83 0.58
CA GLY A 116 -13.09 -13.07 1.80
C GLY A 116 -12.29 -13.82 2.86
N VAL A 117 -11.58 -14.89 2.50
CA VAL A 117 -10.82 -15.71 3.45
C VAL A 117 -9.54 -15.00 3.86
N ASN A 118 -9.34 -14.87 5.17
CA ASN A 118 -8.16 -14.30 5.81
C ASN A 118 -7.86 -12.81 5.46
N ILE A 119 -8.82 -12.08 4.94
CA ILE A 119 -8.66 -10.63 4.72
C ILE A 119 -8.50 -9.89 6.06
N ASP A 120 -9.24 -10.27 7.09
CA ASP A 120 -9.08 -9.77 8.45
C ASP A 120 -7.68 -10.02 9.01
N LYS A 121 -7.11 -11.20 8.77
CA LYS A 121 -5.74 -11.56 9.17
C LYS A 121 -4.69 -10.74 8.41
N LEU A 122 -4.92 -10.41 7.14
CA LEU A 122 -4.04 -9.53 6.38
C LEU A 122 -4.04 -8.11 6.98
N LEU A 123 -5.21 -7.56 7.27
CA LEU A 123 -5.35 -6.25 7.89
C LEU A 123 -4.66 -6.20 9.27
N GLU A 124 -4.84 -7.25 10.06
CA GLU A 124 -4.18 -7.40 11.36
C GLU A 124 -2.65 -7.47 11.19
N ALA A 125 -2.15 -8.25 10.24
CA ALA A 125 -0.71 -8.34 9.96
C ALA A 125 -0.10 -6.99 9.56
N ILE A 126 -0.80 -6.18 8.77
CA ILE A 126 -0.38 -4.84 8.42
C ILE A 126 -0.25 -3.96 9.67
N LEU A 127 -1.25 -3.95 10.53
CA LEU A 127 -1.24 -3.16 11.75
C LEU A 127 -0.18 -3.63 12.76
N LEU A 128 -0.03 -4.93 12.94
CA LEU A 128 1.00 -5.50 13.82
C LEU A 128 2.40 -5.16 13.35
N THR A 129 2.67 -5.26 12.05
CA THR A 129 3.95 -4.88 11.47
C THR A 129 4.22 -3.39 11.65
N THR A 130 3.22 -2.55 11.41
CA THR A 130 3.32 -1.10 11.59
C THR A 130 3.61 -0.74 13.05
N ASP A 131 2.87 -1.32 13.98
CA ASP A 131 3.01 -1.04 15.41
C ASP A 131 4.35 -1.50 15.97
N ALA A 132 4.91 -2.60 15.41
CA ALA A 132 6.20 -3.14 15.85
C ALA A 132 7.42 -2.38 15.29
N THR A 133 7.29 -1.78 14.10
CA THR A 133 8.44 -1.24 13.34
C THR A 133 8.42 0.27 13.18
N LEU A 134 7.27 0.93 13.33
CA LEU A 134 7.08 2.34 13.02
C LEU A 134 6.42 3.09 14.18
N ASP A 135 6.76 4.37 14.31
CA ASP A 135 6.08 5.34 15.18
C ASP A 135 5.41 6.40 14.30
N LEU A 136 4.18 6.10 13.87
CA LEU A 136 3.42 6.95 12.96
C LEU A 136 2.59 7.95 13.75
N ARG A 137 3.03 9.20 13.77
CA ARG A 137 2.33 10.32 14.40
C ARG A 137 2.23 11.50 13.44
N ALA A 138 1.12 12.20 13.48
CA ALA A 138 0.93 13.43 12.74
C ALA A 138 0.07 14.40 13.55
N ASN A 139 0.35 15.70 13.40
CA ASN A 139 -0.47 16.74 13.99
C ASN A 139 -1.58 17.11 13.00
N PRO A 140 -2.86 16.95 13.34
CA PRO A 140 -3.97 17.36 12.47
C PRO A 140 -4.19 18.89 12.49
N ASP A 141 -3.77 19.57 13.55
CA ASP A 141 -4.06 21.00 13.78
C ASP A 141 -2.99 21.91 13.16
N MET A 142 -2.70 21.68 11.89
CA MET A 142 -1.77 22.49 11.11
C MET A 142 -2.18 22.49 9.62
N PRO A 143 -1.66 23.41 8.80
CA PRO A 143 -1.86 23.35 7.36
C PRO A 143 -1.45 22.02 6.77
N ALA A 144 -2.26 21.50 5.84
CA ALA A 144 -2.02 20.19 5.25
C ALA A 144 -0.70 20.14 4.49
N GLN A 145 0.02 19.04 4.67
CA GLN A 145 1.19 18.69 3.88
C GLN A 145 1.06 17.25 3.41
N GLY A 146 1.41 17.00 2.16
CA GLY A 146 1.26 15.69 1.58
C GLY A 146 1.94 15.56 0.22
N VAL A 147 1.61 14.50 -0.45
CA VAL A 147 2.17 14.15 -1.77
C VAL A 147 1.04 14.00 -2.77
N ALA A 148 1.18 14.63 -3.94
CA ALA A 148 0.29 14.37 -5.07
C ALA A 148 0.68 13.02 -5.69
N ILE A 149 -0.23 12.05 -5.61
CA ILE A 149 -0.03 10.71 -6.14
C ILE A 149 -0.31 10.67 -7.63
N GLU A 150 -1.39 11.33 -8.04
CA GLU A 150 -1.85 11.39 -9.41
C GLU A 150 -2.53 12.73 -9.67
N ALA A 151 -2.37 13.25 -10.88
CA ALA A 151 -3.09 14.43 -11.34
C ALA A 151 -3.54 14.25 -12.80
N HIS A 152 -4.71 14.72 -13.12
CA HIS A 152 -5.26 14.68 -14.47
C HIS A 152 -6.23 15.84 -14.73
N LEU A 153 -6.50 16.10 -15.99
CA LEU A 153 -7.49 17.07 -16.41
C LEU A 153 -8.82 16.36 -16.71
N ASP A 154 -9.81 16.58 -15.87
CA ASP A 154 -11.18 16.10 -16.10
C ASP A 154 -11.94 17.08 -17.00
N ARG A 155 -12.64 16.55 -17.99
CA ARG A 155 -13.39 17.40 -18.97
C ARG A 155 -14.52 18.20 -18.35
N GLY A 156 -15.11 17.72 -17.26
CA GLY A 156 -16.24 18.37 -16.59
C GLY A 156 -15.86 19.15 -15.34
N ARG A 157 -14.81 18.72 -14.65
CA ARG A 157 -14.40 19.23 -13.33
C ARG A 157 -13.13 20.08 -13.36
N GLY A 158 -12.38 20.04 -14.47
CA GLY A 158 -11.11 20.73 -14.59
C GLY A 158 -9.94 19.93 -13.99
N PRO A 159 -8.89 20.61 -13.51
CA PRO A 159 -7.75 19.95 -12.89
C PRO A 159 -8.14 19.18 -11.63
N MET A 160 -7.81 17.91 -11.57
CA MET A 160 -8.06 17.00 -10.45
C MET A 160 -6.75 16.34 -10.00
N ALA A 161 -6.61 16.15 -8.71
CA ALA A 161 -5.47 15.44 -8.14
C ALA A 161 -5.91 14.51 -7.01
N THR A 162 -5.26 13.37 -6.92
CA THR A 162 -5.32 12.51 -5.74
C THR A 162 -4.12 12.86 -4.86
N VAL A 163 -4.40 13.30 -3.66
CA VAL A 163 -3.38 13.74 -2.70
C VAL A 163 -3.41 12.84 -1.47
N LEU A 164 -2.24 12.33 -1.08
CA LEU A 164 -2.05 11.69 0.21
C LEU A 164 -1.65 12.76 1.21
N VAL A 165 -2.55 13.11 2.12
CA VAL A 165 -2.26 14.04 3.22
C VAL A 165 -1.50 13.29 4.30
N GLN A 166 -0.26 13.70 4.56
CA GLN A 166 0.62 13.03 5.53
C GLN A 166 0.54 13.68 6.91
N ARG A 167 0.24 14.97 6.99
CA ARG A 167 0.03 15.71 8.24
C ARG A 167 -0.82 16.95 7.98
N GLY A 168 -1.42 17.48 9.04
CA GLY A 168 -2.34 18.59 8.96
C GLY A 168 -3.72 18.19 8.43
N THR A 169 -4.56 19.16 8.21
CA THR A 169 -5.91 18.95 7.68
C THR A 169 -6.13 19.85 6.47
N LEU A 170 -6.60 19.27 5.37
CA LEU A 170 -6.95 19.98 4.14
C LEU A 170 -8.44 20.30 4.16
N HIS A 171 -8.78 21.54 3.83
CA HIS A 171 -10.17 22.01 3.75
C HIS A 171 -10.48 22.55 2.36
N ILE A 172 -11.74 22.49 1.97
CA ILE A 172 -12.25 23.22 0.80
C ILE A 172 -12.01 24.72 1.01
N GLY A 173 -11.45 25.38 0.01
CA GLY A 173 -11.10 26.80 0.09
C GLY A 173 -9.64 27.09 0.42
N ASP A 174 -8.90 26.07 0.91
CA ASP A 174 -7.49 26.24 1.21
C ASP A 174 -6.68 26.56 -0.05
N SER A 175 -5.68 27.43 0.13
CA SER A 175 -4.67 27.67 -0.88
C SER A 175 -3.59 26.60 -0.78
N ILE A 176 -3.20 26.02 -1.92
CA ILE A 176 -2.20 24.97 -2.00
C ILE A 176 -1.06 25.37 -2.93
N VAL A 177 0.12 24.86 -2.62
CA VAL A 177 1.31 24.98 -3.47
C VAL A 177 1.79 23.54 -3.78
N ALA A 178 2.03 23.26 -5.04
CA ALA A 178 2.55 21.99 -5.51
C ALA A 178 3.65 22.23 -6.55
N GLY A 179 4.90 21.94 -6.17
CA GLY A 179 6.06 22.30 -7.00
C GLY A 179 6.13 23.80 -7.27
N GLY A 180 6.17 24.20 -8.52
CA GLY A 180 6.16 25.59 -8.95
C GLY A 180 4.77 26.18 -9.20
N SER A 181 3.71 25.46 -8.89
CA SER A 181 2.32 25.85 -9.15
C SER A 181 1.57 26.09 -7.86
N TYR A 182 0.56 26.94 -7.91
CA TYR A 182 -0.34 27.22 -6.78
C TYR A 182 -1.78 27.24 -7.24
N GLY A 183 -2.68 27.04 -6.31
CA GLY A 183 -4.11 27.04 -6.59
C GLY A 183 -4.94 26.99 -5.33
N ARG A 184 -6.23 26.83 -5.51
CA ARG A 184 -7.20 26.74 -4.40
C ARG A 184 -8.00 25.45 -4.52
N VAL A 185 -8.20 24.77 -3.41
CA VAL A 185 -9.09 23.60 -3.32
C VAL A 185 -10.54 24.06 -3.49
N ARG A 186 -11.17 23.66 -4.57
CA ARG A 186 -12.56 24.02 -4.88
C ARG A 186 -13.56 22.96 -4.40
N ARG A 187 -13.14 21.71 -4.40
CA ARG A 187 -13.96 20.56 -4.03
C ARG A 187 -13.06 19.39 -3.58
N MET A 188 -13.58 18.58 -2.70
CA MET A 188 -13.03 17.27 -2.30
C MET A 188 -14.11 16.21 -2.35
#